data_c5ab8e5e457f5df0e40c04d0b28f6113
#
_entry.id   c5ab8e5e457f5df0e40c04d0b28f6113
#
_cell.length_a   1.000
_cell.length_b   1.000
_cell.length_c   1.000
_cell.angle_alpha   90.00
_cell.angle_beta   90.00
_cell.angle_gamma   90.00
#
_symmetry.space_group_name_H-M   'P 1'
#
loop_
_entity.id
_entity.type
_entity.pdbx_description
1 polymer ?
#
loop_
_entity_poly.entity_id
_entity_poly.type
_entity_poly.pdbx_seq_one_letter_code
_entity_poly.pdbx_strand_id
1 'polypeptide(L)'
;MNQSVTPAEPVEPAEPVEPAEPAESAERATGQGPAERCRDWSTLDTSRLPPLTGSKHAPLLDQVWRRVLAKHYDPTLGCLPWDELREVYARKVAAAADDSQAYDQINALLAELGQSHLRLFPPTRAEDTPGPAAPDLTVRWVEDQLVVVRSEAEGPQGPVLPGAVLRAIDERSMESLVEEIRGRVEPQAFAQQIAQAAAVRLSCERAGQQRSLRIINPAEGKGGRAELRTVSCEIPEGERVTLGNLRDVPTRVEHRMLAGQVGLLAFNIWMFPMLGRVQAAMQALREQGMRALVIDLRGNPGGVGAMAVPVARLLLAQERSLGTLRFRDFEQELNVENVAGAFTGPVAVLVDEGTASTSEIFVVGLHDHGRITVVGARPSAGAALPSVIEQVRGDALLQYVVADYVSPKGTVVEGKGIVPDLSVTETRADFEAGRDPVLEAARAHVLAAVDAAAPKSAVSLDADADDG
;
A
#
# COMPACT_ATOMS: atom_id res chain seq x y z
N MET A 1 -38.80 25.74 58.69
CA MET A 1 -37.40 26.13 58.63
C MET A 1 -37.02 26.26 57.17
N ASN A 2 -37.01 27.51 56.72
CA ASN A 2 -36.67 27.91 55.35
C ASN A 2 -35.14 27.93 55.23
N GLN A 3 -34.56 27.18 54.35
CA GLN A 3 -33.19 27.43 53.88
C GLN A 3 -33.25 28.09 52.52
N SER A 4 -32.79 29.30 52.48
CA SER A 4 -32.62 30.14 51.32
C SER A 4 -31.49 29.62 50.46
N VAL A 5 -31.78 29.37 49.17
CA VAL A 5 -30.78 29.04 48.14
C VAL A 5 -30.27 30.37 47.56
N THR A 6 -28.97 30.58 47.70
CA THR A 6 -28.24 31.71 47.10
C THR A 6 -28.02 31.42 45.59
N PRO A 7 -28.25 32.40 44.67
CA PRO A 7 -27.95 32.19 43.24
C PRO A 7 -26.44 32.19 43.01
N ALA A 8 -25.99 31.28 42.12
CA ALA A 8 -24.61 31.21 41.68
C ALA A 8 -24.28 32.42 40.76
N GLU A 9 -23.08 32.97 40.95
CA GLU A 9 -22.52 34.02 40.12
C GLU A 9 -22.27 33.54 38.68
N PRO A 10 -22.37 34.40 37.67
CA PRO A 10 -22.10 34.04 36.27
C PRO A 10 -20.59 33.83 36.06
N VAL A 11 -20.24 32.70 35.50
CA VAL A 11 -18.86 32.35 35.08
C VAL A 11 -18.52 33.18 33.83
N GLU A 12 -17.46 33.99 33.93
CA GLU A 12 -16.90 34.69 32.78
C GLU A 12 -16.46 33.74 31.68
N PRO A 13 -16.63 34.08 30.40
CA PRO A 13 -16.16 33.25 29.28
C PRO A 13 -14.63 33.22 29.26
N ALA A 14 -14.06 32.03 29.20
CA ALA A 14 -12.62 31.82 29.06
C ALA A 14 -12.11 32.50 27.78
N GLU A 15 -11.00 33.21 27.90
CA GLU A 15 -10.28 33.78 26.76
C GLU A 15 -9.89 32.71 25.75
N PRO A 16 -9.88 33.00 24.44
CA PRO A 16 -9.46 32.05 23.42
C PRO A 16 -7.98 31.73 23.60
N VAL A 17 -7.68 30.43 23.78
CA VAL A 17 -6.30 29.93 23.80
C VAL A 17 -5.74 30.10 22.39
N GLU A 18 -4.67 30.91 22.26
CA GLU A 18 -3.89 30.99 21.04
C GLU A 18 -3.43 29.60 20.61
N PRO A 19 -3.47 29.27 19.28
CA PRO A 19 -2.97 27.99 18.81
C PRO A 19 -1.47 27.92 19.13
N ALA A 20 -1.04 26.85 19.81
CA ALA A 20 0.35 26.57 20.07
C ALA A 20 1.09 26.53 18.71
N GLU A 21 2.19 27.28 18.63
CA GLU A 21 3.12 27.19 17.51
C GLU A 21 3.52 25.72 17.30
N PRO A 22 3.63 25.25 16.03
CA PRO A 22 4.09 23.90 15.78
C PRO A 22 5.50 23.75 16.37
N ALA A 23 5.66 22.73 17.21
CA ALA A 23 6.96 22.37 17.76
C ALA A 23 7.98 22.30 16.60
N GLU A 24 9.02 23.10 16.72
CA GLU A 24 10.17 23.06 15.82
C GLU A 24 10.60 21.59 15.70
N SER A 25 10.50 21.07 14.49
CA SER A 25 11.09 19.80 14.12
C SER A 25 12.54 19.84 14.54
N ALA A 26 12.95 18.88 15.35
CA ALA A 26 14.32 18.72 15.78
C ALA A 26 15.24 18.80 14.55
N GLU A 27 15.80 19.96 14.31
CA GLU A 27 16.96 20.11 13.46
C GLU A 27 18.02 19.17 14.03
N ARG A 28 18.27 18.08 13.31
CA ARG A 28 19.49 17.32 13.52
C ARG A 28 20.62 18.33 13.43
N ALA A 29 21.32 18.53 14.54
CA ALA A 29 22.43 19.41 14.68
C ALA A 29 23.38 19.24 13.48
N THR A 30 23.36 20.18 12.55
CA THR A 30 24.40 20.35 11.55
C THR A 30 25.62 20.90 12.25
N GLY A 31 26.34 20.03 12.93
CA GLY A 31 27.73 20.27 13.26
C GLY A 31 28.49 20.31 11.92
N GLN A 32 28.71 21.47 11.35
CA GLN A 32 29.59 21.68 10.21
C GLN A 32 31.03 21.52 10.67
N GLY A 33 31.47 20.24 10.80
CA GLY A 33 32.82 19.88 10.47
C GLY A 33 32.93 19.75 8.94
N PRO A 34 34.13 19.75 8.31
CA PRO A 34 34.26 19.55 6.88
C PRO A 34 33.53 18.24 6.53
N ALA A 35 32.55 18.36 5.64
CA ALA A 35 31.71 17.22 5.22
C ALA A 35 32.67 16.10 4.77
N GLU A 36 32.84 15.07 5.59
CA GLU A 36 33.48 13.84 5.15
C GLU A 36 32.68 13.37 3.94
N ARG A 37 33.34 13.39 2.77
CA ARG A 37 32.70 12.94 1.54
C ARG A 37 32.39 11.47 1.75
N CYS A 38 31.11 11.11 1.63
CA CYS A 38 30.70 9.71 1.68
C CYS A 38 31.54 8.87 0.75
N ARG A 39 31.97 7.71 1.22
CA ARG A 39 32.75 6.80 0.41
C ARG A 39 31.93 6.29 -0.77
N ASP A 40 32.48 6.42 -1.96
CA ASP A 40 31.96 5.76 -3.15
C ASP A 40 32.40 4.28 -3.16
N TRP A 41 31.43 3.41 -2.88
CA TRP A 41 31.67 1.98 -2.82
C TRP A 41 31.80 1.30 -4.18
N SER A 42 31.43 1.98 -5.28
CA SER A 42 31.55 1.43 -6.63
C SER A 42 33.00 1.12 -7.02
N THR A 43 33.95 1.81 -6.37
CA THR A 43 35.37 1.64 -6.61
C THR A 43 36.01 0.46 -5.86
N LEU A 44 35.24 -0.19 -4.97
CA LEU A 44 35.75 -1.32 -4.17
C LEU A 44 35.88 -2.57 -5.02
N ASP A 45 37.10 -3.06 -5.18
CA ASP A 45 37.35 -4.36 -5.82
C ASP A 45 36.96 -5.52 -4.88
N THR A 46 35.72 -5.93 -5.00
CA THR A 46 35.18 -7.02 -4.17
C THR A 46 35.80 -8.38 -4.45
N SER A 47 36.47 -8.56 -5.60
CA SER A 47 37.12 -9.82 -5.93
C SER A 47 38.29 -10.16 -4.99
N ARG A 48 38.89 -9.14 -4.39
CA ARG A 48 40.00 -9.26 -3.41
C ARG A 48 39.50 -9.51 -1.98
N LEU A 49 38.20 -9.35 -1.72
CA LEU A 49 37.68 -9.63 -0.39
C LEU A 49 37.54 -11.14 -0.18
N PRO A 50 38.10 -11.68 0.92
CA PRO A 50 37.91 -13.09 1.21
C PRO A 50 36.42 -13.40 1.43
N PRO A 51 35.95 -14.59 1.03
CA PRO A 51 34.60 -15.01 1.32
C PRO A 51 34.35 -15.07 2.83
N LEU A 52 33.16 -14.74 3.27
CA LEU A 52 32.76 -14.92 4.66
C LEU A 52 32.67 -16.42 4.97
N THR A 53 33.21 -16.79 6.12
CA THR A 53 33.22 -18.16 6.65
C THR A 53 32.73 -18.12 8.11
N GLY A 54 32.68 -19.27 8.77
CA GLY A 54 32.36 -19.33 10.21
C GLY A 54 30.91 -19.70 10.53
N SER A 55 30.00 -19.68 9.56
CA SER A 55 28.66 -20.24 9.73
C SER A 55 28.08 -20.75 8.42
N LYS A 56 27.06 -21.57 8.52
CA LYS A 56 26.31 -22.14 7.38
C LYS A 56 25.72 -21.01 6.48
N HIS A 57 25.35 -19.85 7.06
CA HIS A 57 24.74 -18.73 6.35
C HIS A 57 25.72 -17.61 5.96
N ALA A 58 27.00 -17.69 6.36
CA ALA A 58 28.02 -16.71 5.99
C ALA A 58 28.14 -16.53 4.46
N PRO A 59 28.11 -17.58 3.62
CA PRO A 59 28.15 -17.42 2.16
C PRO A 59 26.90 -16.73 1.58
N LEU A 60 25.73 -16.86 2.22
CA LEU A 60 24.51 -16.17 1.82
C LEU A 60 24.60 -14.68 2.16
N LEU A 61 25.01 -14.36 3.38
CA LEU A 61 25.27 -12.97 3.79
C LEU A 61 26.25 -12.27 2.85
N ASP A 62 27.38 -12.94 2.51
CA ASP A 62 28.39 -12.39 1.59
C ASP A 62 27.81 -12.14 0.20
N GLN A 63 26.99 -13.05 -0.31
CA GLN A 63 26.30 -12.87 -1.59
C GLN A 63 25.34 -11.67 -1.56
N VAL A 64 24.52 -11.56 -0.52
CA VAL A 64 23.56 -10.43 -0.34
C VAL A 64 24.33 -9.11 -0.25
N TRP A 65 25.34 -9.02 0.61
CA TRP A 65 26.18 -7.83 0.79
C TRP A 65 26.81 -7.36 -0.52
N ARG A 66 27.43 -8.29 -1.28
CA ARG A 66 28.06 -8.01 -2.59
C ARG A 66 27.02 -7.60 -3.63
N ARG A 67 25.84 -8.19 -3.60
CA ARG A 67 24.78 -7.89 -4.57
C ARG A 67 24.26 -6.45 -4.38
N VAL A 68 23.97 -6.07 -3.15
CA VAL A 68 23.54 -4.70 -2.83
C VAL A 68 24.63 -3.70 -3.22
N LEU A 69 25.86 -3.91 -2.80
CA LEU A 69 27.00 -3.06 -3.17
C LEU A 69 27.16 -2.88 -4.68
N ALA A 70 26.98 -3.96 -5.45
CA ALA A 70 27.20 -3.93 -6.90
C ALA A 70 26.02 -3.32 -7.68
N LYS A 71 24.79 -3.33 -7.13
CA LYS A 71 23.55 -3.05 -7.90
C LYS A 71 22.72 -1.90 -7.36
N HIS A 72 22.88 -1.51 -6.11
CA HIS A 72 22.17 -0.39 -5.54
C HIS A 72 22.45 0.90 -6.35
N TYR A 73 21.43 1.73 -6.58
CA TYR A 73 21.55 2.93 -7.41
C TYR A 73 22.49 3.97 -6.80
N ASP A 74 22.45 4.14 -5.47
CA ASP A 74 23.34 5.04 -4.75
C ASP A 74 24.67 4.32 -4.45
N PRO A 75 25.78 4.72 -5.07
CA PRO A 75 27.07 4.10 -4.83
C PRO A 75 27.63 4.40 -3.43
N THR A 76 27.07 5.38 -2.72
CA THR A 76 27.49 5.70 -1.33
C THR A 76 26.76 4.88 -0.29
N LEU A 77 25.68 4.16 -0.67
CA LEU A 77 24.81 3.39 0.23
C LEU A 77 24.35 4.21 1.45
N GLY A 78 23.92 5.46 1.21
CA GLY A 78 23.48 6.35 2.28
C GLY A 78 24.60 6.75 3.26
N CYS A 79 25.84 6.76 2.81
CA CYS A 79 27.03 7.03 3.63
C CYS A 79 27.29 5.99 4.73
N LEU A 80 26.74 4.80 4.62
CA LEU A 80 26.97 3.73 5.59
C LEU A 80 28.40 3.15 5.47
N PRO A 81 29.02 2.73 6.58
CA PRO A 81 30.29 2.02 6.58
C PRO A 81 30.07 0.56 6.16
N TRP A 82 29.80 0.35 4.87
CA TRP A 82 29.28 -0.92 4.34
C TRP A 82 30.25 -2.09 4.54
N ASP A 83 31.56 -1.86 4.53
CA ASP A 83 32.58 -2.86 4.84
C ASP A 83 32.60 -3.25 6.33
N GLU A 84 32.43 -2.30 7.25
CA GLU A 84 32.33 -2.60 8.68
C GLU A 84 31.04 -3.37 8.99
N LEU A 85 29.92 -2.98 8.36
CA LEU A 85 28.65 -3.67 8.50
C LEU A 85 28.75 -5.15 8.05
N ARG A 86 29.53 -5.45 7.00
CA ARG A 86 29.79 -6.82 6.58
C ARG A 86 30.34 -7.68 7.72
N GLU A 87 31.33 -7.18 8.44
CA GLU A 87 31.98 -7.89 9.54
C GLU A 87 31.10 -7.95 10.79
N VAL A 88 30.36 -6.88 11.09
CA VAL A 88 29.40 -6.85 12.21
C VAL A 88 28.33 -7.91 12.02
N TYR A 89 27.72 -7.94 10.83
CA TYR A 89 26.63 -8.89 10.56
C TYR A 89 27.13 -10.31 10.33
N ALA A 90 28.38 -10.51 9.89
CA ALA A 90 28.99 -11.84 9.86
C ALA A 90 29.04 -12.46 11.26
N ARG A 91 29.43 -11.68 12.29
CA ARG A 91 29.43 -12.16 13.68
C ARG A 91 28.01 -12.44 14.19
N LYS A 92 27.02 -11.55 13.89
CA LYS A 92 25.63 -11.76 14.28
C LYS A 92 25.02 -13.02 13.65
N VAL A 93 25.25 -13.24 12.35
CA VAL A 93 24.80 -14.43 11.63
C VAL A 93 25.50 -15.71 12.14
N ALA A 94 26.78 -15.63 12.52
CA ALA A 94 27.48 -16.76 13.11
C ALA A 94 26.98 -17.14 14.51
N ALA A 95 26.46 -16.15 15.26
CA ALA A 95 25.90 -16.34 16.60
C ALA A 95 24.40 -16.73 16.58
N ALA A 96 23.75 -16.75 15.42
CA ALA A 96 22.35 -17.11 15.29
C ALA A 96 22.09 -18.55 15.74
N ALA A 97 21.05 -18.75 16.57
CA ALA A 97 20.71 -20.06 17.12
C ALA A 97 20.09 -21.01 16.08
N ASP A 98 19.42 -20.45 15.07
CA ASP A 98 18.73 -21.17 14.01
C ASP A 98 18.72 -20.41 12.69
N ASP A 99 18.15 -21.04 11.66
CA ASP A 99 18.06 -20.46 10.32
C ASP A 99 17.22 -19.18 10.30
N SER A 100 16.11 -19.13 11.05
CA SER A 100 15.23 -17.96 11.11
C SER A 100 15.99 -16.74 11.64
N GLN A 101 16.70 -16.88 12.75
CA GLN A 101 17.53 -15.81 13.31
C GLN A 101 18.63 -15.37 12.35
N ALA A 102 19.25 -16.32 11.61
CA ALA A 102 20.26 -15.96 10.61
C ALA A 102 19.67 -15.10 9.49
N TYR A 103 18.48 -15.43 8.98
CA TYR A 103 17.76 -14.61 8.00
C TYR A 103 17.35 -13.25 8.57
N ASP A 104 16.91 -13.20 9.83
CA ASP A 104 16.58 -11.95 10.51
C ASP A 104 17.80 -11.03 10.62
N GLN A 105 19.00 -11.57 10.91
CA GLN A 105 20.23 -10.77 10.93
C GLN A 105 20.62 -10.25 9.54
N ILE A 106 20.41 -11.03 8.47
CA ILE A 106 20.66 -10.55 7.11
C ILE A 106 19.66 -9.46 6.73
N ASN A 107 18.40 -9.61 7.11
CA ASN A 107 17.38 -8.57 6.90
C ASN A 107 17.67 -7.30 7.74
N ALA A 108 18.23 -7.44 8.93
CA ALA A 108 18.69 -6.31 9.73
C ALA A 108 19.85 -5.54 9.08
N LEU A 109 20.77 -6.22 8.37
CA LEU A 109 21.77 -5.55 7.55
C LEU A 109 21.12 -4.72 6.43
N LEU A 110 20.13 -5.29 5.74
CA LEU A 110 19.43 -4.60 4.66
C LEU A 110 18.65 -3.38 5.18
N ALA A 111 18.07 -3.49 6.38
CA ALA A 111 17.34 -2.41 7.03
C ALA A 111 18.20 -1.21 7.44
N GLU A 112 19.54 -1.37 7.58
CA GLU A 112 20.43 -0.23 7.83
C GLU A 112 20.34 0.86 6.74
N LEU A 113 19.95 0.47 5.52
CA LEU A 113 19.76 1.42 4.41
C LEU A 113 18.52 2.30 4.58
N GLY A 114 17.58 1.94 5.46
CA GLY A 114 16.38 2.74 5.73
C GLY A 114 15.43 2.90 4.55
N GLN A 115 15.45 1.96 3.59
CA GLN A 115 14.70 2.02 2.33
C GLN A 115 13.74 0.84 2.21
N SER A 116 12.68 1.02 1.42
CA SER A 116 11.79 -0.06 1.04
C SER A 116 12.48 -1.06 0.08
N HIS A 117 11.82 -2.16 -0.23
CA HIS A 117 12.27 -3.15 -1.24
C HIS A 117 13.67 -3.75 -1.02
N LEU A 118 14.15 -3.74 0.22
CA LEU A 118 15.39 -4.39 0.64
C LEU A 118 15.06 -5.52 1.61
N ARG A 119 14.90 -6.74 1.07
CA ARG A 119 14.51 -7.89 1.88
C ARG A 119 15.02 -9.21 1.32
N LEU A 120 15.49 -10.06 2.21
CA LEU A 120 15.78 -11.45 1.94
C LEU A 120 14.62 -12.31 2.44
N PHE A 121 13.97 -13.00 1.51
CA PHE A 121 12.93 -13.97 1.82
C PHE A 121 13.60 -15.34 1.95
N PRO A 122 13.42 -16.05 3.08
CA PRO A 122 13.92 -17.41 3.20
C PRO A 122 13.28 -18.31 2.14
N PRO A 123 13.90 -19.46 1.83
CA PRO A 123 13.24 -20.46 0.99
C PRO A 123 11.93 -20.82 1.66
N THR A 124 10.84 -20.62 0.92
CA THR A 124 9.49 -20.85 1.42
C THR A 124 9.35 -22.33 1.77
N ARG A 125 9.22 -22.62 3.06
CA ARG A 125 8.60 -23.87 3.46
C ARG A 125 7.12 -23.79 3.09
N ALA A 126 6.53 -24.91 2.70
CA ALA A 126 5.10 -24.93 2.34
C ALA A 126 4.21 -24.35 3.45
N GLU A 127 4.65 -24.39 4.70
CA GLU A 127 3.97 -23.88 5.90
C GLU A 127 4.09 -22.36 6.11
N ASP A 128 5.06 -21.69 5.46
CA ASP A 128 5.34 -20.25 5.62
C ASP A 128 4.80 -19.39 4.45
N THR A 129 4.34 -20.05 3.39
CA THR A 129 3.71 -19.36 2.26
C THR A 129 2.22 -19.24 2.51
N PRO A 130 1.60 -18.06 2.30
CA PRO A 130 0.15 -18.01 2.23
C PRO A 130 -0.33 -19.08 1.26
N GLY A 131 -1.13 -20.01 1.75
CA GLY A 131 -1.69 -21.05 0.88
C GLY A 131 -2.51 -20.43 -0.24
N PRO A 132 -2.78 -21.18 -1.30
CA PRO A 132 -3.55 -20.69 -2.44
C PRO A 132 -5.02 -20.43 -2.09
N ALA A 133 -5.49 -20.88 -0.94
CA ALA A 133 -6.87 -20.77 -0.49
C ALA A 133 -7.00 -19.90 0.76
N ALA A 134 -8.11 -19.21 0.90
CA ALA A 134 -8.47 -18.44 2.09
C ALA A 134 -9.99 -18.36 2.22
N PRO A 135 -10.53 -18.04 3.41
CA PRO A 135 -11.94 -17.66 3.51
C PRO A 135 -12.19 -16.40 2.68
N ASP A 136 -13.34 -16.30 2.00
CA ASP A 136 -13.68 -15.11 1.20
C ASP A 136 -14.08 -13.94 2.10
N LEU A 137 -13.09 -13.37 2.75
CA LEU A 137 -13.22 -12.16 3.55
C LEU A 137 -11.94 -11.32 3.49
N THR A 138 -12.11 -10.03 3.73
CA THR A 138 -11.00 -9.06 3.80
C THR A 138 -11.04 -8.36 5.15
N VAL A 139 -9.88 -8.27 5.81
CA VAL A 139 -9.72 -7.56 7.09
C VAL A 139 -8.85 -6.32 6.90
N ARG A 140 -9.16 -5.26 7.65
CA ARG A 140 -8.39 -4.02 7.72
C ARG A 140 -8.27 -3.54 9.16
N TRP A 141 -7.29 -2.69 9.40
CA TRP A 141 -7.11 -2.03 10.69
C TRP A 141 -7.97 -0.76 10.76
N VAL A 142 -9.07 -0.80 11.49
CA VAL A 142 -10.06 0.29 11.59
C VAL A 142 -10.39 0.51 13.07
N GLU A 143 -10.38 1.75 13.54
CA GLU A 143 -10.68 2.11 14.95
C GLU A 143 -9.91 1.24 15.97
N ASP A 144 -8.61 1.06 15.73
CA ASP A 144 -7.71 0.24 16.57
C ASP A 144 -8.11 -1.24 16.69
N GLN A 145 -8.80 -1.78 15.69
CA GLN A 145 -9.24 -3.17 15.63
C GLN A 145 -9.06 -3.77 14.24
N LEU A 146 -8.90 -5.09 14.18
CA LEU A 146 -9.00 -5.83 12.91
C LEU A 146 -10.48 -6.03 12.58
N VAL A 147 -10.97 -5.29 11.61
CA VAL A 147 -12.36 -5.29 11.17
C VAL A 147 -12.48 -5.99 9.82
N VAL A 148 -13.48 -6.86 9.71
CA VAL A 148 -13.89 -7.45 8.44
C VAL A 148 -14.58 -6.37 7.62
N VAL A 149 -13.98 -5.96 6.51
CA VAL A 149 -14.52 -4.89 5.65
C VAL A 149 -15.32 -5.42 4.46
N ARG A 150 -15.06 -6.66 4.07
CA ARG A 150 -15.79 -7.42 3.06
C ARG A 150 -15.85 -8.89 3.46
N SER A 151 -16.95 -9.55 3.25
CA SER A 151 -17.08 -10.98 3.48
C SER A 151 -18.24 -11.59 2.69
N GLU A 152 -17.96 -12.75 2.08
CA GLU A 152 -18.92 -13.72 1.60
C GLU A 152 -18.75 -15.06 2.36
N ALA A 153 -17.90 -15.05 3.42
CA ALA A 153 -17.60 -16.24 4.18
C ALA A 153 -18.78 -16.64 5.07
N GLU A 154 -19.21 -17.87 4.92
CA GLU A 154 -20.28 -18.47 5.70
C GLU A 154 -19.86 -19.85 6.24
N GLY A 155 -20.40 -20.21 7.37
CA GLY A 155 -20.15 -21.50 8.01
C GLY A 155 -21.38 -22.04 8.73
N PRO A 156 -21.28 -23.22 9.38
CA PRO A 156 -22.39 -23.87 10.08
C PRO A 156 -23.03 -23.02 11.19
N GLN A 157 -22.28 -22.05 11.72
CA GLN A 157 -22.75 -21.13 12.76
C GLN A 157 -23.32 -19.81 12.19
N GLY A 158 -23.40 -19.68 10.87
CA GLY A 158 -23.84 -18.50 10.14
C GLY A 158 -22.72 -17.68 9.53
N PRO A 159 -23.03 -16.53 8.89
CA PRO A 159 -22.09 -15.73 8.15
C PRO A 159 -21.12 -14.95 9.06
N VAL A 160 -19.97 -14.61 8.51
CA VAL A 160 -19.09 -13.55 9.01
C VAL A 160 -19.51 -12.26 8.32
N LEU A 161 -20.00 -11.29 9.06
CA LEU A 161 -20.55 -10.06 8.46
C LEU A 161 -19.48 -8.96 8.33
N PRO A 162 -19.57 -8.09 7.32
CA PRO A 162 -18.82 -6.85 7.32
C PRO A 162 -19.08 -6.05 8.62
N GLY A 163 -18.05 -5.40 9.14
CA GLY A 163 -18.07 -4.77 10.47
C GLY A 163 -17.78 -5.74 11.64
N ALA A 164 -17.65 -7.03 11.40
CA ALA A 164 -17.22 -7.96 12.43
C ALA A 164 -15.79 -7.66 12.89
N VAL A 165 -15.54 -7.73 14.20
CA VAL A 165 -14.19 -7.58 14.77
C VAL A 165 -13.56 -8.96 14.92
N LEU A 166 -12.41 -9.16 14.32
CA LEU A 166 -11.63 -10.39 14.41
C LEU A 166 -10.79 -10.41 15.69
N ARG A 167 -11.03 -11.36 16.57
CA ARG A 167 -10.35 -11.51 17.87
C ARG A 167 -9.32 -12.64 17.89
N ALA A 168 -9.57 -13.73 17.16
CA ALA A 168 -8.59 -14.80 17.00
C ALA A 168 -8.80 -15.53 15.68
N ILE A 169 -7.75 -16.14 15.16
CA ILE A 169 -7.74 -17.08 14.05
C ILE A 169 -7.17 -18.38 14.60
N ASP A 170 -7.95 -19.45 14.48
CA ASP A 170 -7.71 -20.69 15.18
C ASP A 170 -7.53 -20.38 16.69
N GLU A 171 -6.54 -20.80 17.36
CA GLU A 171 -6.33 -20.47 18.78
C GLU A 171 -5.43 -19.24 19.03
N ARG A 172 -5.01 -18.55 17.95
CA ARG A 172 -4.06 -17.44 18.05
C ARG A 172 -4.79 -16.10 18.17
N SER A 173 -4.59 -15.41 19.30
CA SER A 173 -5.17 -14.09 19.55
C SER A 173 -4.65 -13.03 18.57
N MET A 174 -5.52 -12.11 18.15
CA MET A 174 -5.13 -10.93 17.39
C MET A 174 -4.46 -9.87 18.27
N GLU A 175 -4.76 -9.84 19.56
CA GLU A 175 -4.09 -8.95 20.52
C GLU A 175 -2.60 -9.27 20.62
N SER A 176 -2.23 -10.57 20.71
CA SER A 176 -0.82 -10.99 20.68
C SER A 176 -0.12 -10.58 19.40
N LEU A 177 -0.83 -10.68 18.25
CA LEU A 177 -0.30 -10.27 16.97
C LEU A 177 -0.07 -8.75 16.90
N VAL A 178 -1.02 -7.98 17.43
CA VAL A 178 -0.92 -6.50 17.53
C VAL A 178 0.31 -6.10 18.37
N GLU A 179 0.50 -6.72 19.53
CA GLU A 179 1.63 -6.44 20.41
C GLU A 179 2.97 -6.80 19.74
N GLU A 180 3.03 -7.96 19.09
CA GLU A 180 4.22 -8.42 18.39
C GLU A 180 4.63 -7.46 17.26
N ILE A 181 3.68 -6.98 16.45
CA ILE A 181 3.97 -6.10 15.31
C ILE A 181 4.25 -4.67 15.78
N ARG A 182 3.48 -4.15 16.75
CA ARG A 182 3.64 -2.77 17.24
C ARG A 182 5.04 -2.44 17.74
N GLY A 183 5.74 -3.42 18.31
CA GLY A 183 7.12 -3.27 18.77
C GLY A 183 8.19 -3.37 17.69
N ARG A 184 7.82 -3.70 16.45
CA ARG A 184 8.78 -4.05 15.38
C ARG A 184 8.70 -3.16 14.14
N VAL A 185 7.63 -2.40 13.97
CA VAL A 185 7.39 -1.60 12.76
C VAL A 185 7.11 -0.15 13.09
N GLU A 186 7.42 0.72 12.13
CA GLU A 186 7.09 2.14 12.23
C GLU A 186 5.56 2.34 12.24
N PRO A 187 5.07 3.38 12.96
CA PRO A 187 3.62 3.61 13.13
C PRO A 187 2.83 3.67 11.81
N GLN A 188 3.40 4.27 10.76
CA GLN A 188 2.75 4.36 9.45
C GLN A 188 2.58 3.01 8.75
N ALA A 189 3.50 2.06 8.97
CA ALA A 189 3.46 0.73 8.37
C ALA A 189 2.59 -0.25 9.19
N PHE A 190 2.20 0.13 10.41
CA PHE A 190 1.53 -0.79 11.33
C PHE A 190 0.22 -1.35 10.78
N ALA A 191 -0.65 -0.50 10.23
CA ALA A 191 -1.95 -0.92 9.72
C ALA A 191 -1.81 -1.94 8.57
N GLN A 192 -0.86 -1.71 7.66
CA GLN A 192 -0.54 -2.64 6.57
C GLN A 192 0.01 -3.97 7.11
N GLN A 193 0.98 -3.92 8.01
CA GLN A 193 1.64 -5.11 8.52
C GLN A 193 0.69 -6.00 9.32
N ILE A 194 -0.19 -5.43 10.12
CA ILE A 194 -1.18 -6.20 10.90
C ILE A 194 -2.22 -6.84 10.00
N ALA A 195 -2.72 -6.13 8.98
CA ALA A 195 -3.67 -6.67 8.00
C ALA A 195 -3.02 -7.80 7.17
N GLN A 196 -1.78 -7.61 6.75
CA GLN A 196 -1.03 -8.63 6.00
C GLN A 196 -0.76 -9.88 6.85
N ALA A 197 -0.35 -9.72 8.11
CA ALA A 197 -0.14 -10.85 9.02
C ALA A 197 -1.44 -11.60 9.33
N ALA A 198 -2.57 -10.90 9.44
CA ALA A 198 -3.88 -11.54 9.58
C ALA A 198 -4.26 -12.32 8.30
N ALA A 199 -4.01 -11.76 7.11
CA ALA A 199 -4.26 -12.45 5.83
C ALA A 199 -3.43 -13.73 5.68
N VAL A 200 -2.14 -13.70 6.10
CA VAL A 200 -1.30 -14.91 6.13
C VAL A 200 -1.88 -15.97 7.07
N ARG A 201 -2.35 -15.58 8.26
CA ARG A 201 -2.97 -16.53 9.20
C ARG A 201 -4.33 -17.08 8.74
N LEU A 202 -5.06 -16.30 7.96
CA LEU A 202 -6.32 -16.73 7.34
C LEU A 202 -6.11 -17.73 6.21
N SER A 203 -4.95 -17.68 5.54
CA SER A 203 -4.68 -18.55 4.38
C SER A 203 -4.62 -20.03 4.76
N CYS A 204 -4.93 -20.89 3.79
CA CYS A 204 -4.97 -22.32 3.90
C CYS A 204 -4.15 -22.98 2.79
N GLU A 205 -3.56 -24.14 3.04
CA GLU A 205 -2.79 -24.89 2.05
C GLU A 205 -3.64 -25.37 0.86
N ARG A 206 -4.94 -25.59 1.09
CA ARG A 206 -5.85 -26.13 0.09
C ARG A 206 -7.30 -25.71 0.32
N ALA A 207 -8.07 -25.69 -0.75
CA ALA A 207 -9.51 -25.51 -0.68
C ALA A 207 -10.20 -26.61 0.16
N GLY A 208 -11.26 -26.22 0.86
CA GLY A 208 -12.00 -27.09 1.77
C GLY A 208 -11.40 -27.23 3.18
N GLN A 209 -10.18 -26.75 3.40
CA GLN A 209 -9.62 -26.61 4.74
C GLN A 209 -10.40 -25.54 5.50
N GLN A 210 -10.56 -25.70 6.80
CA GLN A 210 -11.35 -24.78 7.63
C GLN A 210 -10.46 -23.91 8.51
N ARG A 211 -10.95 -22.71 8.78
CA ARG A 211 -10.44 -21.80 9.80
C ARG A 211 -11.48 -21.55 10.87
N SER A 212 -11.05 -21.53 12.09
CA SER A 212 -11.87 -21.19 13.26
C SER A 212 -11.63 -19.72 13.62
N LEU A 213 -12.64 -18.88 13.44
CA LEU A 213 -12.57 -17.45 13.69
C LEU A 213 -13.34 -17.12 14.98
N ARG A 214 -12.68 -16.42 15.89
CA ARG A 214 -13.37 -15.78 17.01
C ARG A 214 -13.66 -14.34 16.63
N ILE A 215 -14.93 -14.00 16.48
CA ILE A 215 -15.38 -12.70 15.99
C ILE A 215 -16.44 -12.08 16.91
N ILE A 216 -16.61 -10.77 16.81
CA ILE A 216 -17.75 -10.03 17.35
C ILE A 216 -18.52 -9.47 16.15
N ASN A 217 -19.65 -10.08 15.83
CA ASN A 217 -20.51 -9.63 14.75
C ASN A 217 -21.22 -8.30 15.08
N PRO A 218 -21.64 -7.52 14.05
CA PRO A 218 -22.31 -6.22 14.21
C PRO A 218 -23.54 -6.23 15.13
N ALA A 219 -24.36 -7.24 15.03
CA ALA A 219 -25.62 -7.38 15.78
C ALA A 219 -25.45 -7.35 17.32
N GLU A 220 -24.23 -7.49 17.82
CA GLU A 220 -23.94 -7.59 19.25
C GLU A 220 -23.38 -6.29 19.85
N GLY A 221 -23.19 -5.24 19.05
CA GLY A 221 -22.74 -3.91 19.48
C GLY A 221 -21.30 -3.83 20.00
N LYS A 222 -20.91 -2.65 20.50
CA LYS A 222 -19.62 -2.41 21.17
C LYS A 222 -19.64 -3.11 22.55
N GLY A 223 -19.15 -4.31 22.66
CA GLY A 223 -19.11 -5.08 23.88
C GLY A 223 -19.84 -6.43 23.76
N GLY A 224 -20.22 -6.80 22.55
CA GLY A 224 -20.76 -8.13 22.25
C GLY A 224 -19.77 -9.25 22.63
N ARG A 225 -20.30 -10.40 22.98
CA ARG A 225 -19.50 -11.58 23.30
C ARG A 225 -18.89 -12.13 22.02
N ALA A 226 -17.60 -12.45 22.08
CA ALA A 226 -16.95 -13.08 20.93
C ALA A 226 -17.55 -14.48 20.69
N GLU A 227 -17.95 -14.72 19.45
CA GLU A 227 -18.50 -15.97 18.95
C GLU A 227 -17.50 -16.72 18.09
N LEU A 228 -17.68 -18.04 18.02
CA LEU A 228 -16.88 -18.88 17.13
C LEU A 228 -17.60 -19.03 15.79
N ARG A 229 -16.86 -18.86 14.70
CA ARG A 229 -17.28 -19.16 13.32
C ARG A 229 -16.26 -20.09 12.70
N THR A 230 -16.74 -21.14 12.07
CA THR A 230 -15.88 -22.04 11.27
C THR A 230 -16.19 -21.77 9.82
N VAL A 231 -15.21 -21.33 9.07
CA VAL A 231 -15.33 -20.96 7.65
C VAL A 231 -14.43 -21.81 6.78
N SER A 232 -14.88 -22.14 5.58
CA SER A 232 -14.09 -22.86 4.59
C SER A 232 -13.15 -21.91 3.86
N CYS A 233 -11.96 -22.39 3.56
CA CYS A 233 -11.06 -21.76 2.64
C CYS A 233 -11.39 -22.17 1.21
N GLU A 234 -11.43 -21.21 0.33
CA GLU A 234 -11.65 -21.42 -1.10
C GLU A 234 -10.49 -20.81 -1.89
N ILE A 235 -10.21 -21.37 -3.06
CA ILE A 235 -9.25 -20.76 -3.97
C ILE A 235 -9.94 -19.55 -4.59
N PRO A 236 -9.41 -18.32 -4.39
CA PRO A 236 -10.00 -17.14 -4.98
C PRO A 236 -10.16 -17.30 -6.49
N GLU A 237 -11.33 -16.93 -7.01
CA GLU A 237 -11.56 -16.91 -8.44
C GLU A 237 -10.58 -15.94 -9.12
N GLY A 238 -10.14 -16.27 -10.31
CA GLY A 238 -9.26 -15.43 -11.12
C GLY A 238 -8.18 -16.24 -11.84
N GLU A 239 -7.62 -15.62 -12.85
CA GLU A 239 -6.50 -16.17 -13.58
C GLU A 239 -5.23 -16.10 -12.72
N ARG A 240 -4.46 -17.19 -12.74
CA ARG A 240 -3.16 -17.24 -12.05
C ARG A 240 -2.03 -17.01 -13.04
N VAL A 241 -1.13 -16.14 -12.68
CA VAL A 241 -0.05 -15.71 -13.55
C VAL A 241 1.30 -16.02 -12.93
N THR A 242 2.23 -16.49 -13.73
CA THR A 242 3.63 -16.66 -13.36
C THR A 242 4.49 -15.68 -14.15
N LEU A 243 5.32 -14.91 -13.46
CA LEU A 243 6.29 -14.00 -14.06
C LEU A 243 7.63 -14.11 -13.33
N GLY A 244 8.62 -14.68 -13.96
CA GLY A 244 9.95 -14.91 -13.36
C GLY A 244 9.83 -15.73 -12.07
N ASN A 245 10.27 -15.16 -10.95
CA ASN A 245 10.25 -15.80 -9.63
C ASN A 245 8.89 -15.68 -8.92
N LEU A 246 7.97 -14.86 -9.44
CA LEU A 246 6.60 -14.75 -8.92
C LEU A 246 5.75 -15.84 -9.58
N ARG A 247 5.44 -16.88 -8.84
CA ARG A 247 4.71 -18.04 -9.36
C ARG A 247 3.28 -18.07 -8.83
N ASP A 248 2.36 -18.46 -9.69
CA ASP A 248 0.99 -18.76 -9.33
C ASP A 248 0.27 -17.59 -8.60
N VAL A 249 0.53 -16.35 -9.04
CA VAL A 249 -0.05 -15.15 -8.45
C VAL A 249 -1.50 -14.98 -8.92
N PRO A 250 -2.48 -14.91 -8.03
CA PRO A 250 -3.87 -14.67 -8.40
C PRO A 250 -4.04 -13.25 -8.93
N THR A 251 -4.62 -13.12 -10.12
CA THR A 251 -4.87 -11.83 -10.76
C THR A 251 -6.35 -11.59 -10.92
N ARG A 252 -6.80 -10.38 -10.56
CA ARG A 252 -8.20 -9.97 -10.65
C ARG A 252 -8.32 -8.58 -11.25
N VAL A 253 -9.23 -8.42 -12.21
CA VAL A 253 -9.67 -7.13 -12.74
C VAL A 253 -11.18 -7.09 -12.61
N GLU A 254 -11.68 -6.10 -11.93
CA GLU A 254 -13.11 -5.85 -11.73
C GLU A 254 -13.49 -4.52 -12.35
N HIS A 255 -14.66 -4.47 -12.97
CA HIS A 255 -15.23 -3.22 -13.44
C HIS A 255 -16.74 -3.25 -13.35
N ARG A 256 -17.33 -2.12 -13.02
CA ARG A 256 -18.78 -1.94 -12.99
C ARG A 256 -19.17 -0.48 -13.11
N MET A 257 -20.37 -0.25 -13.61
CA MET A 257 -20.95 1.10 -13.62
C MET A 257 -21.62 1.38 -12.29
N LEU A 258 -21.23 2.48 -11.66
CA LEU A 258 -21.86 3.03 -10.46
C LEU A 258 -22.96 4.03 -10.87
N ALA A 259 -23.82 4.40 -9.90
CA ALA A 259 -24.84 5.42 -10.09
C ALA A 259 -24.21 6.76 -10.55
N GLY A 260 -24.87 7.45 -11.50
CA GLY A 260 -24.38 8.68 -12.10
C GLY A 260 -23.42 8.49 -13.27
N GLN A 261 -23.38 7.29 -13.87
CA GLN A 261 -22.47 6.93 -14.97
C GLN A 261 -20.99 7.09 -14.59
N VAL A 262 -20.66 6.73 -13.36
CA VAL A 262 -19.29 6.65 -12.88
C VAL A 262 -18.77 5.23 -13.05
N GLY A 263 -17.74 5.04 -13.86
CA GLY A 263 -17.06 3.75 -13.98
C GLY A 263 -16.24 3.47 -12.73
N LEU A 264 -16.29 2.24 -12.23
CA LEU A 264 -15.33 1.71 -11.25
C LEU A 264 -14.44 0.69 -11.97
N LEU A 265 -13.14 0.83 -11.83
CA LEU A 265 -12.12 -0.11 -12.29
C LEU A 265 -11.23 -0.46 -11.10
N ALA A 266 -11.08 -1.75 -10.80
CA ALA A 266 -10.18 -2.24 -9.75
C ALA A 266 -9.30 -3.37 -10.29
N PHE A 267 -8.06 -3.44 -9.85
CA PHE A 267 -7.18 -4.58 -10.11
C PHE A 267 -6.13 -4.71 -8.99
N ASN A 268 -5.75 -5.95 -8.73
CA ASN A 268 -5.02 -6.28 -7.50
C ASN A 268 -3.50 -6.33 -7.64
N ILE A 269 -2.94 -6.28 -8.87
CA ILE A 269 -1.49 -6.35 -9.10
C ILE A 269 -1.15 -5.88 -10.51
N TRP A 270 0.07 -5.39 -10.72
CA TRP A 270 0.59 -4.98 -12.03
C TRP A 270 1.37 -6.12 -12.69
N MET A 271 0.69 -6.92 -13.53
CA MET A 271 1.29 -8.03 -14.28
C MET A 271 0.92 -7.91 -15.75
N PHE A 272 1.86 -8.15 -16.68
CA PHE A 272 1.63 -7.96 -18.12
C PHE A 272 0.34 -8.61 -18.67
N PRO A 273 -0.03 -9.85 -18.30
CA PRO A 273 -1.28 -10.45 -18.79
C PRO A 273 -2.54 -9.67 -18.42
N MET A 274 -2.47 -8.81 -17.38
CA MET A 274 -3.62 -8.00 -16.96
C MET A 274 -3.85 -6.77 -17.84
N LEU A 275 -2.85 -6.31 -18.60
CA LEU A 275 -2.98 -5.08 -19.39
C LEU A 275 -4.16 -5.14 -20.35
N GLY A 276 -4.30 -6.23 -21.10
CA GLY A 276 -5.44 -6.42 -22.01
C GLY A 276 -6.79 -6.44 -21.30
N ARG A 277 -6.85 -7.00 -20.09
CA ARG A 277 -8.07 -7.03 -19.25
C ARG A 277 -8.44 -5.64 -18.73
N VAL A 278 -7.46 -4.85 -18.30
CA VAL A 278 -7.66 -3.44 -17.90
C VAL A 278 -8.15 -2.60 -19.08
N GLN A 279 -7.56 -2.78 -20.26
CA GLN A 279 -7.99 -2.10 -21.49
C GLN A 279 -9.43 -2.48 -21.87
N ALA A 280 -9.77 -3.77 -21.83
CA ALA A 280 -11.12 -4.26 -22.12
C ALA A 280 -12.15 -3.72 -21.10
N ALA A 281 -11.80 -3.67 -19.82
CA ALA A 281 -12.65 -3.08 -18.78
C ALA A 281 -12.91 -1.58 -19.02
N MET A 282 -11.88 -0.82 -19.39
CA MET A 282 -12.02 0.60 -19.75
C MET A 282 -12.91 0.78 -20.98
N GLN A 283 -12.75 -0.08 -21.99
CA GLN A 283 -13.59 -0.04 -23.19
C GLN A 283 -15.06 -0.33 -22.84
N ALA A 284 -15.31 -1.38 -22.06
CA ALA A 284 -16.67 -1.75 -21.65
C ALA A 284 -17.36 -0.64 -20.84
N LEU A 285 -16.64 0.04 -19.95
CA LEU A 285 -17.18 1.18 -19.20
C LEU A 285 -17.53 2.37 -20.13
N ARG A 286 -16.70 2.64 -21.14
CA ARG A 286 -16.98 3.68 -22.13
C ARG A 286 -18.21 3.38 -22.96
N GLU A 287 -18.35 2.13 -23.43
CA GLU A 287 -19.52 1.67 -24.19
C GLU A 287 -20.83 1.78 -23.40
N GLN A 288 -20.74 1.65 -22.08
CA GLN A 288 -21.85 1.88 -21.14
C GLN A 288 -22.11 3.37 -20.86
N GLY A 289 -21.38 4.29 -21.48
CA GLY A 289 -21.58 5.74 -21.32
C GLY A 289 -20.94 6.35 -20.08
N MET A 290 -19.78 5.83 -19.65
CA MET A 290 -19.02 6.35 -18.52
C MET A 290 -18.69 7.84 -18.72
N ARG A 291 -19.05 8.68 -17.73
CA ARG A 291 -18.77 10.14 -17.69
C ARG A 291 -17.61 10.49 -16.77
N ALA A 292 -17.41 9.69 -15.72
CA ALA A 292 -16.32 9.84 -14.75
C ALA A 292 -15.81 8.45 -14.34
N LEU A 293 -14.60 8.38 -13.79
CA LEU A 293 -13.94 7.13 -13.43
C LEU A 293 -13.41 7.16 -11.99
N VAL A 294 -13.61 6.07 -11.28
CA VAL A 294 -12.89 5.75 -10.04
C VAL A 294 -12.01 4.53 -10.31
N ILE A 295 -10.72 4.63 -10.01
CA ILE A 295 -9.78 3.51 -10.05
C ILE A 295 -9.48 3.10 -8.62
N ASP A 296 -9.75 1.86 -8.26
CA ASP A 296 -9.48 1.32 -6.92
C ASP A 296 -8.16 0.54 -6.93
N LEU A 297 -7.14 1.14 -6.31
CA LEU A 297 -5.82 0.54 -6.11
C LEU A 297 -5.55 0.22 -4.64
N ARG A 298 -6.56 0.25 -3.78
CA ARG A 298 -6.42 -0.16 -2.39
C ARG A 298 -5.94 -1.62 -2.31
N GLY A 299 -4.94 -1.87 -1.49
CA GLY A 299 -4.32 -3.19 -1.35
C GLY A 299 -3.51 -3.67 -2.57
N ASN A 300 -3.31 -2.84 -3.60
CA ASN A 300 -2.48 -3.21 -4.75
C ASN A 300 -0.99 -2.96 -4.47
N PRO A 301 -0.17 -4.00 -4.25
CA PRO A 301 1.22 -3.85 -3.83
C PRO A 301 2.19 -3.45 -4.97
N GLY A 302 1.67 -3.14 -6.13
CA GLY A 302 2.50 -2.86 -7.31
C GLY A 302 2.72 -4.10 -8.18
N GLY A 303 3.92 -4.24 -8.70
CA GLY A 303 4.34 -5.32 -9.61
C GLY A 303 5.26 -4.82 -10.72
N VAL A 304 4.95 -5.12 -11.97
CA VAL A 304 5.81 -4.76 -13.11
C VAL A 304 5.72 -3.27 -13.43
N GLY A 305 6.77 -2.51 -13.12
CA GLY A 305 6.83 -1.04 -13.29
C GLY A 305 6.54 -0.57 -14.71
N ALA A 306 6.97 -1.33 -15.72
CA ALA A 306 6.72 -1.01 -17.12
C ALA A 306 5.23 -0.94 -17.50
N MET A 307 4.33 -1.49 -16.67
CA MET A 307 2.88 -1.41 -16.91
C MET A 307 2.27 -0.04 -16.56
N ALA A 308 2.92 0.77 -15.74
CA ALA A 308 2.39 2.09 -15.39
C ALA A 308 2.13 2.96 -16.63
N VAL A 309 3.07 2.97 -17.58
CA VAL A 309 2.97 3.75 -18.82
C VAL A 309 1.77 3.36 -19.69
N PRO A 310 1.58 2.08 -20.12
CA PRO A 310 0.45 1.72 -20.98
C PRO A 310 -0.91 1.85 -20.28
N VAL A 311 -0.99 1.78 -18.96
CA VAL A 311 -2.25 2.05 -18.23
C VAL A 311 -2.51 3.56 -18.15
N ALA A 312 -1.48 4.37 -17.87
CA ALA A 312 -1.61 5.84 -17.86
C ALA A 312 -2.01 6.40 -19.24
N ARG A 313 -1.60 5.76 -20.32
CA ARG A 313 -2.01 6.09 -21.70
C ARG A 313 -3.53 6.08 -21.89
N LEU A 314 -4.27 5.29 -21.12
CA LEU A 314 -5.74 5.27 -21.18
C LEU A 314 -6.36 6.56 -20.62
N LEU A 315 -5.60 7.36 -19.88
CA LEU A 315 -6.05 8.55 -19.15
C LEU A 315 -5.41 9.85 -19.62
N LEU A 316 -4.24 9.80 -20.25
CA LEU A 316 -3.48 10.97 -20.70
C LEU A 316 -3.64 11.14 -22.21
N ALA A 317 -4.23 12.25 -22.63
CA ALA A 317 -4.41 12.62 -24.05
C ALA A 317 -3.24 13.43 -24.60
N GLN A 318 -2.21 13.69 -23.83
CA GLN A 318 -1.01 14.41 -24.20
C GLN A 318 0.21 13.65 -23.72
N GLU A 319 1.31 13.84 -24.42
CA GLU A 319 2.60 13.32 -24.01
C GLU A 319 3.00 13.92 -22.64
N ARG A 320 3.26 13.04 -21.69
CA ARG A 320 3.65 13.37 -20.32
C ARG A 320 4.58 12.29 -19.79
N SER A 321 5.54 12.65 -18.97
CA SER A 321 6.32 11.68 -18.21
C SER A 321 5.63 11.37 -16.87
N LEU A 322 5.60 10.11 -16.47
CA LEU A 322 5.20 9.73 -15.12
C LEU A 322 6.36 9.88 -14.12
N GLY A 323 7.49 10.42 -14.53
CA GLY A 323 8.70 10.59 -13.73
C GLY A 323 9.90 9.86 -14.32
N THR A 324 10.98 9.87 -13.56
CA THR A 324 12.27 9.35 -13.98
C THR A 324 12.77 8.30 -13.00
N LEU A 325 13.20 7.17 -13.54
CA LEU A 325 13.95 6.15 -12.81
C LEU A 325 15.46 6.47 -12.95
N ARG A 326 16.13 6.68 -11.82
CA ARG A 326 17.57 6.98 -11.78
C ARG A 326 18.33 5.75 -11.32
N PHE A 327 18.89 5.04 -12.28
CA PHE A 327 19.80 3.94 -12.02
C PHE A 327 21.21 4.49 -11.73
N ARG A 328 22.10 3.64 -11.29
CA ARG A 328 23.49 4.06 -11.02
C ARG A 328 24.18 4.71 -12.22
N ASP A 329 23.99 4.15 -13.42
CA ASP A 329 24.75 4.51 -14.62
C ASP A 329 23.92 5.21 -15.70
N PHE A 330 22.59 5.25 -15.57
CA PHE A 330 21.68 5.87 -16.53
C PHE A 330 20.36 6.30 -15.89
N GLU A 331 19.61 7.13 -16.60
CA GLU A 331 18.24 7.51 -16.25
C GLU A 331 17.28 7.00 -17.32
N GLN A 332 16.07 6.65 -16.90
CA GLN A 332 14.99 6.24 -17.77
C GLN A 332 13.73 7.03 -17.45
N GLU A 333 13.27 7.83 -18.39
CA GLU A 333 11.97 8.50 -18.29
C GLU A 333 10.82 7.53 -18.58
N LEU A 334 9.74 7.67 -17.83
CA LEU A 334 8.51 6.91 -18.00
C LEU A 334 7.53 7.69 -18.90
N ASN A 335 7.92 7.89 -20.17
CA ASN A 335 7.18 8.71 -21.12
C ASN A 335 5.90 8.00 -21.59
N VAL A 336 4.77 8.71 -21.47
CA VAL A 336 3.46 8.30 -22.00
C VAL A 336 3.21 9.07 -23.28
N GLU A 337 3.18 8.35 -24.40
CA GLU A 337 2.89 8.92 -25.70
C GLU A 337 1.39 9.25 -25.84
N ASN A 338 1.09 10.30 -26.59
CA ASN A 338 -0.27 10.70 -26.90
C ASN A 338 -1.00 9.59 -27.66
N VAL A 339 -2.15 9.18 -27.16
CA VAL A 339 -3.02 8.19 -27.80
C VAL A 339 -4.39 8.78 -28.01
N ALA A 340 -4.83 8.81 -29.26
CA ALA A 340 -6.21 9.16 -29.60
C ALA A 340 -7.19 8.25 -28.84
N GLY A 341 -8.19 8.84 -28.18
CA GLY A 341 -9.19 8.10 -27.41
C GLY A 341 -8.87 7.88 -25.94
N ALA A 342 -7.88 8.57 -25.36
CA ALA A 342 -7.74 8.63 -23.91
C ALA A 342 -9.03 9.15 -23.24
N PHE A 343 -9.35 8.63 -22.05
CA PHE A 343 -10.48 9.13 -21.27
C PHE A 343 -10.12 10.48 -20.66
N THR A 344 -10.93 11.50 -20.93
CA THR A 344 -10.69 12.89 -20.50
C THR A 344 -11.60 13.36 -19.39
N GLY A 345 -12.63 12.59 -19.02
CA GLY A 345 -13.51 12.90 -17.90
C GLY A 345 -12.79 12.89 -16.54
N PRO A 346 -13.44 13.38 -15.47
CA PRO A 346 -12.88 13.36 -14.12
C PRO A 346 -12.46 11.95 -13.68
N VAL A 347 -11.33 11.85 -12.97
CA VAL A 347 -10.81 10.58 -12.43
C VAL A 347 -10.41 10.76 -10.97
N ALA A 348 -10.89 9.86 -10.11
CA ALA A 348 -10.37 9.68 -8.76
C ALA A 348 -9.67 8.33 -8.64
N VAL A 349 -8.63 8.25 -7.82
CA VAL A 349 -7.93 7.01 -7.51
C VAL A 349 -7.99 6.76 -6.01
N LEU A 350 -8.46 5.56 -5.64
CA LEU A 350 -8.51 5.14 -4.24
C LEU A 350 -7.17 4.51 -3.85
N VAL A 351 -6.63 4.95 -2.73
CA VAL A 351 -5.39 4.43 -2.15
C VAL A 351 -5.58 4.06 -0.69
N ASP A 352 -4.75 3.17 -0.21
CA ASP A 352 -4.60 2.83 1.20
C ASP A 352 -3.15 2.44 1.52
N GLU A 353 -2.87 2.05 2.74
CA GLU A 353 -1.57 1.58 3.21
C GLU A 353 -1.03 0.35 2.47
N GLY A 354 -1.87 -0.36 1.73
CA GLY A 354 -1.49 -1.49 0.87
C GLY A 354 -1.16 -1.10 -0.58
N THR A 355 -1.41 0.14 -0.96
CA THR A 355 -1.06 0.69 -2.29
C THR A 355 0.44 0.99 -2.33
N ALA A 356 1.21 0.26 -3.14
CA ALA A 356 2.68 0.34 -3.11
C ALA A 356 3.33 0.28 -4.50
N SER A 357 4.58 0.68 -4.58
CA SER A 357 5.50 0.47 -5.72
C SER A 357 4.94 1.03 -7.04
N THR A 358 4.75 0.21 -8.07
CA THR A 358 4.20 0.62 -9.37
C THR A 358 2.88 1.37 -9.24
N SER A 359 2.03 1.01 -8.26
CA SER A 359 0.80 1.75 -7.97
C SER A 359 1.10 3.19 -7.56
N GLU A 360 2.11 3.40 -6.73
CA GLU A 360 2.50 4.74 -6.27
C GLU A 360 3.12 5.55 -7.40
N ILE A 361 3.99 4.96 -8.21
CA ILE A 361 4.57 5.61 -9.41
C ILE A 361 3.46 6.07 -10.36
N PHE A 362 2.47 5.21 -10.63
CA PHE A 362 1.33 5.53 -11.46
C PHE A 362 0.48 6.66 -10.87
N VAL A 363 0.16 6.58 -9.57
CA VAL A 363 -0.69 7.57 -8.89
C VAL A 363 0.01 8.91 -8.81
N VAL A 364 1.25 8.99 -8.29
CA VAL A 364 1.95 10.27 -8.15
C VAL A 364 2.26 10.90 -9.50
N GLY A 365 2.63 10.09 -10.52
CA GLY A 365 2.87 10.57 -11.87
C GLY A 365 1.66 11.25 -12.49
N LEU A 366 0.47 10.68 -12.34
CA LEU A 366 -0.80 11.29 -12.80
C LEU A 366 -1.23 12.46 -11.92
N HIS A 367 -1.06 12.36 -10.61
CA HIS A 367 -1.40 13.40 -9.65
C HIS A 367 -0.57 14.67 -9.87
N ASP A 368 0.73 14.56 -10.09
CA ASP A 368 1.60 15.69 -10.37
C ASP A 368 1.19 16.46 -11.65
N HIS A 369 0.54 15.78 -12.59
CA HIS A 369 -0.07 16.42 -13.76
C HIS A 369 -1.47 16.99 -13.51
N GLY A 370 -2.02 16.87 -12.32
CA GLY A 370 -3.40 17.28 -12.01
C GLY A 370 -4.45 16.46 -12.76
N ARG A 371 -4.09 15.22 -13.18
CA ARG A 371 -4.99 14.37 -13.96
C ARG A 371 -6.00 13.61 -13.10
N ILE A 372 -5.66 13.36 -11.86
CA ILE A 372 -6.46 12.59 -10.91
C ILE A 372 -6.58 13.31 -9.58
N THR A 373 -7.60 12.94 -8.81
CA THR A 373 -7.73 13.24 -7.38
C THR A 373 -7.50 11.97 -6.60
N VAL A 374 -6.63 12.02 -5.59
CA VAL A 374 -6.34 10.88 -4.71
C VAL A 374 -7.30 10.88 -3.53
N VAL A 375 -7.96 9.75 -3.28
CA VAL A 375 -8.94 9.59 -2.19
C VAL A 375 -8.56 8.38 -1.34
N GLY A 376 -8.59 8.52 -0.03
CA GLY A 376 -8.23 7.44 0.86
C GLY A 376 -8.47 7.75 2.33
N ALA A 377 -8.44 6.73 3.16
CA ALA A 377 -8.48 6.89 4.62
C ALA A 377 -7.08 7.11 5.19
N ARG A 378 -6.05 6.67 4.49
CA ARG A 378 -4.64 6.72 4.88
C ARG A 378 -3.75 6.96 3.67
N PRO A 379 -2.51 7.45 3.88
CA PRO A 379 -1.52 7.49 2.82
C PRO A 379 -1.21 6.10 2.25
N SER A 380 -0.65 6.06 1.04
CA SER A 380 -0.08 4.83 0.46
C SER A 380 1.14 4.33 1.25
N ALA A 381 1.68 3.19 0.87
CA ALA A 381 2.73 2.50 1.61
C ALA A 381 4.05 3.29 1.77
N GLY A 382 4.36 4.18 0.84
CA GLY A 382 5.66 4.86 0.82
C GLY A 382 6.80 3.94 0.39
N ALA A 383 6.56 3.09 -0.58
CA ALA A 383 7.50 2.09 -1.07
C ALA A 383 7.61 2.18 -2.60
N ALA A 384 8.18 3.29 -3.10
CA ALA A 384 8.19 3.62 -4.52
C ALA A 384 9.52 3.30 -5.23
N LEU A 385 10.51 2.74 -4.55
CA LEU A 385 11.81 2.46 -5.15
C LEU A 385 11.76 1.26 -6.10
N PRO A 386 12.23 1.39 -7.35
CA PRO A 386 12.34 0.28 -8.28
C PRO A 386 13.30 -0.80 -7.77
N SER A 387 12.86 -2.03 -7.78
CA SER A 387 13.61 -3.16 -7.24
C SER A 387 13.61 -4.38 -8.17
N VAL A 388 14.52 -5.28 -7.91
CA VAL A 388 14.63 -6.58 -8.58
C VAL A 388 14.53 -7.68 -7.53
N ILE A 389 13.86 -8.77 -7.87
CA ILE A 389 13.82 -9.99 -7.07
C ILE A 389 14.61 -11.06 -7.79
N GLU A 390 15.65 -11.58 -7.17
CA GLU A 390 16.46 -12.69 -7.73
C GLU A 390 16.63 -13.83 -6.75
N GLN A 391 16.81 -15.02 -7.27
CA GLN A 391 17.15 -16.18 -6.47
C GLN A 391 18.63 -16.13 -6.06
N VAL A 392 18.88 -16.35 -4.78
CA VAL A 392 20.21 -16.42 -4.19
C VAL A 392 20.44 -17.80 -3.57
N ARG A 393 21.58 -17.99 -2.87
CA ARG A 393 21.94 -19.28 -2.26
C ARG A 393 20.81 -19.84 -1.39
N GLY A 394 20.65 -21.17 -1.44
CA GLY A 394 19.70 -21.90 -0.62
C GLY A 394 18.25 -21.65 -0.98
N ASP A 395 17.98 -21.35 -2.25
CA ASP A 395 16.65 -21.07 -2.80
C ASP A 395 15.93 -19.85 -2.17
N ALA A 396 16.68 -19.02 -1.45
CA ALA A 396 16.18 -17.75 -0.95
C ALA A 396 15.96 -16.73 -2.09
N LEU A 397 15.04 -15.79 -1.90
CA LEU A 397 14.81 -14.68 -2.83
C LEU A 397 15.30 -13.39 -2.21
N LEU A 398 16.17 -12.67 -2.90
CA LEU A 398 16.63 -11.35 -2.52
C LEU A 398 15.91 -10.30 -3.34
N GLN A 399 15.17 -9.44 -2.69
CA GLN A 399 14.68 -8.18 -3.26
C GLN A 399 15.65 -7.07 -2.90
N TYR A 400 16.08 -6.30 -3.89
CA TYR A 400 16.99 -5.17 -3.69
C TYR A 400 16.71 -4.02 -4.66
N VAL A 401 16.94 -2.80 -4.19
CA VAL A 401 16.72 -1.57 -4.93
C VAL A 401 17.79 -1.39 -6.00
N VAL A 402 17.37 -0.97 -7.20
CA VAL A 402 18.26 -0.74 -8.35
C VAL A 402 18.18 0.66 -8.92
N ALA A 403 17.14 1.44 -8.57
CA ALA A 403 16.95 2.81 -9.01
C ALA A 403 16.26 3.65 -7.93
N ASP A 404 16.48 4.94 -7.97
CA ASP A 404 15.61 5.94 -7.35
C ASP A 404 14.46 6.29 -8.28
N TYR A 405 13.40 6.82 -7.72
CA TYR A 405 12.26 7.33 -8.48
C TYR A 405 12.04 8.82 -8.17
N VAL A 406 11.98 9.62 -9.21
CA VAL A 406 11.68 11.06 -9.12
C VAL A 406 10.39 11.33 -9.90
N SER A 407 9.36 11.79 -9.20
CA SER A 407 8.09 12.16 -9.82
C SER A 407 8.22 13.40 -10.72
N PRO A 408 7.26 13.70 -11.60
CA PRO A 408 7.32 14.86 -12.48
C PRO A 408 7.53 16.20 -11.78
N LYS A 409 7.00 16.37 -10.56
CA LYS A 409 7.19 17.59 -9.73
C LYS A 409 8.19 17.42 -8.59
N GLY A 410 8.87 16.28 -8.50
CA GLY A 410 9.80 15.99 -7.42
C GLY A 410 9.10 15.61 -6.09
N THR A 411 7.84 15.16 -6.14
CA THR A 411 7.14 14.66 -4.95
C THR A 411 7.85 13.42 -4.41
N VAL A 412 8.23 13.46 -3.15
CA VAL A 412 8.91 12.35 -2.47
C VAL A 412 7.87 11.38 -1.93
N VAL A 413 7.85 10.19 -2.48
CA VAL A 413 6.92 9.11 -2.08
C VAL A 413 7.59 8.13 -1.11
N GLU A 414 8.86 7.79 -1.36
CA GLU A 414 9.59 6.83 -0.53
C GLU A 414 9.59 7.25 0.94
N GLY A 415 9.20 6.32 1.83
CA GLY A 415 9.09 6.52 3.27
C GLY A 415 7.95 7.43 3.74
N LYS A 416 7.18 8.06 2.83
CA LYS A 416 6.08 8.98 3.17
C LYS A 416 4.72 8.52 2.68
N GLY A 417 4.68 7.84 1.55
CA GLY A 417 3.44 7.53 0.83
C GLY A 417 2.84 8.76 0.14
N ILE A 418 1.77 8.51 -0.59
CA ILE A 418 0.96 9.54 -1.24
C ILE A 418 -0.19 9.88 -0.29
N VAL A 419 -0.20 11.10 0.20
CA VAL A 419 -1.28 11.59 1.07
C VAL A 419 -2.51 11.86 0.21
N PRO A 420 -3.69 11.34 0.57
CA PRO A 420 -4.92 11.62 -0.15
C PRO A 420 -5.28 13.10 -0.17
N ASP A 421 -5.72 13.61 -1.33
CA ASP A 421 -6.32 14.96 -1.45
C ASP A 421 -7.63 15.05 -0.67
N LEU A 422 -8.39 13.93 -0.69
CA LEU A 422 -9.61 13.76 0.09
C LEU A 422 -9.39 12.64 1.11
N SER A 423 -9.11 13.04 2.35
CA SER A 423 -9.03 12.11 3.48
C SER A 423 -10.42 11.78 4.00
N VAL A 424 -10.75 10.49 4.06
CA VAL A 424 -12.06 9.98 4.48
C VAL A 424 -11.89 9.09 5.69
N THR A 425 -12.60 9.38 6.76
CA THR A 425 -12.61 8.51 7.95
C THR A 425 -13.47 7.28 7.67
N GLU A 426 -12.92 6.10 7.88
CA GLU A 426 -13.64 4.83 7.87
C GLU A 426 -13.96 4.41 9.30
N THR A 427 -15.19 4.01 9.53
CA THR A 427 -15.63 3.49 10.82
C THR A 427 -16.16 2.07 10.69
N ARG A 428 -16.12 1.32 11.77
CA ARG A 428 -16.76 0.01 11.84
C ARG A 428 -18.24 0.08 11.41
N ALA A 429 -18.96 1.10 11.85
CA ALA A 429 -20.37 1.31 11.54
C ALA A 429 -20.65 1.48 10.04
N ASP A 430 -19.68 1.98 9.26
CA ASP A 430 -19.83 2.07 7.80
C ASP A 430 -19.90 0.68 7.18
N PHE A 431 -18.99 -0.20 7.56
CA PHE A 431 -18.96 -1.56 7.06
C PHE A 431 -20.16 -2.39 7.55
N GLU A 432 -20.60 -2.19 8.80
CA GLU A 432 -21.84 -2.76 9.33
C GLU A 432 -23.07 -2.38 8.49
N ALA A 433 -23.09 -1.16 7.97
CA ALA A 433 -24.15 -0.65 7.09
C ALA A 433 -23.94 -1.00 5.60
N GLY A 434 -22.92 -1.81 5.26
CA GLY A 434 -22.56 -2.15 3.88
C GLY A 434 -22.09 -0.96 3.04
N ARG A 435 -21.58 0.11 3.67
CA ARG A 435 -21.06 1.28 3.00
C ARG A 435 -19.55 1.20 2.81
N ASP A 436 -19.08 1.82 1.72
CA ASP A 436 -17.68 2.13 1.47
C ASP A 436 -17.52 3.65 1.40
N PRO A 437 -17.22 4.32 2.53
CA PRO A 437 -17.20 5.77 2.58
C PRO A 437 -16.14 6.40 1.67
N VAL A 438 -15.01 5.70 1.45
CA VAL A 438 -13.95 6.16 0.54
C VAL A 438 -14.43 6.13 -0.91
N LEU A 439 -15.06 5.04 -1.35
CA LEU A 439 -15.64 4.93 -2.67
C LEU A 439 -16.79 5.92 -2.88
N GLU A 440 -17.64 6.10 -1.88
CA GLU A 440 -18.76 7.05 -1.92
C GLU A 440 -18.25 8.49 -2.07
N ALA A 441 -17.24 8.89 -1.31
CA ALA A 441 -16.62 10.21 -1.40
C ALA A 441 -15.97 10.45 -2.77
N ALA A 442 -15.23 9.47 -3.29
CA ALA A 442 -14.62 9.54 -4.61
C ALA A 442 -15.67 9.70 -5.72
N ARG A 443 -16.74 8.89 -5.66
CA ARG A 443 -17.87 8.98 -6.60
C ARG A 443 -18.54 10.36 -6.56
N ALA A 444 -18.81 10.88 -5.37
CA ALA A 444 -19.41 12.19 -5.19
C ALA A 444 -18.52 13.30 -5.76
N HIS A 445 -17.21 13.22 -5.50
CA HIS A 445 -16.22 14.18 -6.00
C HIS A 445 -16.18 14.23 -7.53
N VAL A 446 -16.06 13.09 -8.20
CA VAL A 446 -15.98 13.06 -9.67
C VAL A 446 -17.31 13.47 -10.33
N LEU A 447 -18.46 13.20 -9.70
CA LEU A 447 -19.76 13.67 -10.17
C LEU A 447 -19.88 15.19 -10.09
N ALA A 448 -19.47 15.80 -8.97
CA ALA A 448 -19.44 17.25 -8.82
C ALA A 448 -18.57 17.91 -9.90
N ALA A 449 -17.43 17.29 -10.25
CA ALA A 449 -16.57 17.78 -11.34
C ALA A 449 -17.24 17.67 -12.72
N VAL A 450 -18.01 16.61 -12.98
CA VAL A 450 -18.80 16.47 -14.21
C VAL A 450 -19.86 17.56 -14.30
N ASP A 451 -20.57 17.82 -13.20
CA ASP A 451 -21.66 18.81 -13.17
C ASP A 451 -21.12 20.24 -13.31
N ALA A 452 -19.95 20.53 -12.74
CA ALA A 452 -19.26 21.82 -12.89
C ALA A 452 -18.78 22.08 -14.33
N ALA A 453 -18.44 21.02 -15.08
CA ALA A 453 -18.02 21.10 -16.48
C ALA A 453 -19.20 21.17 -17.47
N ALA A 454 -20.42 20.88 -17.03
CA ALA A 454 -21.61 20.99 -17.87
C ALA A 454 -21.86 22.46 -18.24
N PRO A 455 -22.17 22.81 -19.51
CA PRO A 455 -22.49 24.17 -19.88
C PRO A 455 -23.70 24.63 -19.08
N LYS A 456 -23.56 25.72 -18.33
CA LYS A 456 -24.70 26.36 -17.66
C LYS A 456 -25.70 26.74 -18.75
N SER A 457 -26.88 26.12 -18.80
CA SER A 457 -27.97 26.49 -19.68
C SER A 457 -28.23 27.99 -19.52
N ALA A 458 -28.11 28.74 -20.62
CA ALA A 458 -28.48 30.15 -20.65
C ALA A 458 -29.94 30.23 -20.19
N VAL A 459 -30.19 30.88 -19.07
CA VAL A 459 -31.53 31.28 -18.67
C VAL A 459 -32.02 32.24 -19.76
N SER A 460 -32.97 31.79 -20.59
CA SER A 460 -33.66 32.67 -21.51
C SER A 460 -34.38 33.73 -20.67
N LEU A 461 -33.85 34.96 -20.71
CA LEU A 461 -34.63 36.13 -20.36
C LEU A 461 -35.63 36.32 -21.48
N ASP A 462 -36.80 35.72 -21.37
CA ASP A 462 -37.98 36.20 -22.09
C ASP A 462 -38.25 37.61 -21.60
N ALA A 463 -37.84 38.58 -22.41
CA ALA A 463 -38.23 39.95 -22.25
C ALA A 463 -39.74 40.02 -22.56
N ASP A 464 -40.53 40.32 -21.54
CA ASP A 464 -41.88 40.77 -21.72
C ASP A 464 -41.86 42.01 -22.64
N ALA A 465 -42.32 41.81 -23.86
CA ALA A 465 -42.72 42.91 -24.73
C ALA A 465 -44.12 43.30 -24.28
N ASP A 466 -44.18 44.34 -23.45
CA ASP A 466 -45.42 45.05 -23.10
C ASP A 466 -45.81 45.96 -24.28
N ASP A 467 -46.88 45.58 -24.96
CA ASP A 467 -47.58 46.43 -25.90
C ASP A 467 -48.62 47.28 -25.14
N GLY A 468 -48.36 48.59 -25.13
CA GLY A 468 -49.30 49.63 -24.73
C GLY A 468 -49.52 50.65 -25.85
#